data_9c36b17ea6032a33902020e14d594115
#
_entry.id   9c36b17ea6032a33902020e14d594115
#
_cell.length_a   1.000
_cell.length_b   1.000
_cell.length_c   1.000
_cell.angle_alpha   90.00
_cell.angle_beta   90.00
_cell.angle_gamma   90.00
#
_symmetry.space_group_name_H-M   'P 1'
#
loop_
_entity.id
_entity.type
_entity.pdbx_description
1 polymer ?
#
loop_
_entity_poly.entity_id
_entity_poly.type
_entity_poly.pdbx_seq_one_letter_code
_entity_poly.pdbx_strand_id
1 'polypeptide(L)'
;MIELVTLDEAKMHLRIDDDYDDPDLTLKIQGGSAAILSYVQGSRDLIINDSGALIKGEPLTRVQTALLILLGYLDRNRGGEEEQKLKQGELPYSVSMLIYDLRKPTII
;
A
#
# COMPACT_ATOMS: atom_id res chain seq x y z
N MET A 1 -13.43 4.61 1.55
CA MET A 1 -12.35 3.94 0.83
C MET A 1 -11.66 2.95 1.74
N ILE A 2 -11.10 1.91 1.18
CA ILE A 2 -10.42 0.89 1.96
C ILE A 2 -9.04 1.38 2.38
N GLU A 3 -8.72 1.20 3.65
CA GLU A 3 -7.41 1.50 4.22
C GLU A 3 -6.81 0.19 4.72
N LEU A 4 -5.72 -0.25 4.11
CA LEU A 4 -5.06 -1.49 4.49
C LEU A 4 -4.34 -1.36 5.84
N VAL A 5 -3.95 -0.15 6.22
CA VAL A 5 -3.41 0.16 7.54
C VAL A 5 -4.13 1.38 8.10
N THR A 6 -4.14 1.51 9.43
CA THR A 6 -4.74 2.68 10.06
C THR A 6 -3.78 3.87 10.03
N LEU A 7 -4.34 5.07 10.25
CA LEU A 7 -3.51 6.27 10.36
C LEU A 7 -2.48 6.13 11.49
N ASP A 8 -2.89 5.58 12.63
CA ASP A 8 -2.00 5.39 13.77
C ASP A 8 -0.87 4.42 13.46
N GLU A 9 -1.17 3.32 12.75
CA GLU A 9 -0.14 2.37 12.33
C GLU A 9 0.87 3.01 11.39
N ALA A 10 0.40 3.82 10.44
CA ALA A 10 1.27 4.52 9.51
C ALA A 10 2.14 5.53 10.23
N LYS A 11 1.57 6.30 11.15
CA LYS A 11 2.32 7.29 11.93
C LYS A 11 3.40 6.63 12.77
N MET A 12 3.08 5.49 13.39
CA MET A 12 4.05 4.73 14.17
C MET A 12 5.22 4.27 13.30
N HIS A 13 4.93 3.75 12.13
CA HIS A 13 5.95 3.27 11.20
C HIS A 13 6.85 4.41 10.72
N LEU A 14 6.26 5.57 10.41
CA LEU A 14 6.99 6.73 9.91
C LEU A 14 7.59 7.58 11.04
N ARG A 15 7.29 7.26 12.29
CA ARG A 15 7.74 8.00 13.48
C ARG A 15 7.26 9.44 13.47
N ILE A 16 6.00 9.63 13.14
CA ILE A 16 5.35 10.94 13.13
C ILE A 16 4.59 11.12 14.43
N ASP A 17 4.93 12.17 15.19
CA ASP A 17 4.32 12.41 16.51
C ASP A 17 3.24 13.48 16.50
N ASP A 18 3.13 14.27 15.44
CA ASP A 18 2.16 15.36 15.38
C ASP A 18 1.03 15.05 14.39
N ASP A 19 0.04 15.94 14.33
CA ASP A 19 -1.14 15.76 13.50
C ASP A 19 -1.14 16.68 12.26
N TYR A 20 -0.03 17.36 12.02
CA TYR A 20 0.04 18.37 10.97
C TYR A 20 -0.25 17.81 9.58
N ASP A 21 0.32 16.64 9.29
CA ASP A 21 0.20 16.01 7.97
C ASP A 21 -0.88 14.93 7.91
N ASP A 22 -1.74 14.81 8.91
CA ASP A 22 -2.75 13.74 8.95
C ASP A 22 -3.64 13.69 7.71
N PRO A 23 -4.15 14.81 7.17
CA PRO A 23 -4.96 14.74 5.95
C PRO A 23 -4.17 14.21 4.74
N ASP A 24 -2.92 14.65 4.59
CA ASP A 24 -2.06 14.18 3.50
C ASP A 24 -1.73 12.70 3.64
N LEU A 25 -1.38 12.29 4.85
CA LEU A 25 -1.06 10.89 5.13
C LEU A 25 -2.27 9.99 4.90
N THR A 26 -3.46 10.44 5.28
CA THR A 26 -4.69 9.69 5.05
C THR A 26 -4.94 9.49 3.54
N LEU A 27 -4.72 10.52 2.74
CA LEU A 27 -4.81 10.39 1.29
C LEU A 27 -3.83 9.37 0.74
N LYS A 28 -2.60 9.38 1.23
CA LYS A 28 -1.58 8.42 0.80
C LYS A 28 -1.93 7.00 1.20
N ILE A 29 -2.51 6.81 2.38
CA ILE A 29 -2.97 5.49 2.82
C ILE A 29 -4.06 4.98 1.88
N GLN A 30 -5.04 5.82 1.57
CA GLN A 30 -6.15 5.43 0.70
C GLN A 30 -5.67 5.18 -0.73
N GLY A 31 -4.87 6.08 -1.27
CA GLY A 31 -4.33 5.93 -2.62
C GLY A 31 -3.38 4.75 -2.75
N GLY A 32 -2.50 4.57 -1.77
CA GLY A 32 -1.58 3.44 -1.74
C GLY A 32 -2.31 2.11 -1.59
N SER A 33 -3.34 2.08 -0.74
CA SER A 33 -4.18 0.88 -0.59
C SER A 33 -4.85 0.50 -1.90
N ALA A 34 -5.41 1.49 -2.61
CA ALA A 34 -6.05 1.26 -3.89
C ALA A 34 -5.05 0.75 -4.93
N ALA A 35 -3.85 1.33 -4.97
CA ALA A 35 -2.81 0.91 -5.91
C ALA A 35 -2.37 -0.53 -5.66
N ILE A 36 -2.16 -0.89 -4.39
CA ILE A 36 -1.73 -2.24 -4.03
C ILE A 36 -2.83 -3.25 -4.35
N LEU A 37 -4.08 -2.94 -4.01
CA LEU A 37 -5.20 -3.83 -4.32
C LEU A 37 -5.38 -4.03 -5.82
N SER A 38 -5.14 -2.99 -6.60
CA SER A 38 -5.16 -3.10 -8.06
C SER A 38 -4.04 -4.01 -8.56
N TYR A 39 -2.85 -3.88 -7.98
CA TYR A 39 -1.71 -4.71 -8.35
C TYR A 39 -1.96 -6.20 -8.05
N VAL A 40 -2.62 -6.50 -6.92
CA VAL A 40 -2.90 -7.88 -6.50
C VAL A 40 -4.34 -8.29 -6.78
N GLN A 41 -4.94 -7.73 -7.81
CA GLN A 41 -6.37 -7.91 -8.12
C GLN A 41 -6.82 -9.37 -8.11
N GLY A 42 -6.00 -10.29 -8.60
CA GLY A 42 -6.33 -11.71 -8.62
C GLY A 42 -6.40 -12.36 -7.24
N SER A 43 -5.86 -11.69 -6.22
CA SER A 43 -5.86 -12.21 -4.84
C SER A 43 -6.68 -11.34 -3.89
N ARG A 44 -7.47 -10.40 -4.44
CA ARG A 44 -8.25 -9.46 -3.63
C ARG A 44 -9.15 -10.19 -2.62
N ASP A 45 -9.74 -11.31 -3.02
CA ASP A 45 -10.65 -12.07 -2.17
C ASP A 45 -9.97 -12.68 -0.94
N LEU A 46 -8.64 -12.80 -0.96
CA LEU A 46 -7.88 -13.28 0.17
C LEU A 46 -7.63 -12.17 1.20
N ILE A 47 -7.86 -10.93 0.82
CA ILE A 47 -7.53 -9.75 1.63
C ILE A 47 -8.78 -9.06 2.15
N ILE A 48 -9.83 -9.00 1.34
CA ILE A 48 -11.07 -8.29 1.65
C ILE A 48 -12.25 -9.22 1.42
N ASN A 49 -13.16 -9.31 2.41
CA ASN A 49 -14.37 -10.10 2.25
C ASN A 49 -15.48 -9.31 1.52
N ASP A 50 -16.61 -9.92 1.31
CA ASP A 50 -17.73 -9.33 0.57
C ASP A 50 -18.29 -8.07 1.23
N SER A 51 -18.12 -7.92 2.53
CA SER A 51 -18.61 -6.73 3.24
C SER A 51 -17.56 -5.59 3.26
N GLY A 52 -16.40 -5.80 2.64
CA GLY A 52 -15.34 -4.80 2.61
C GLY A 52 -14.42 -4.83 3.83
N ALA A 53 -14.55 -5.83 4.71
CA ALA A 53 -13.69 -5.96 5.88
C ALA A 53 -12.42 -6.72 5.53
N LEU A 54 -11.33 -6.39 6.23
CA LEU A 54 -10.04 -7.05 6.02
C LEU A 54 -10.07 -8.47 6.59
N ILE A 55 -9.47 -9.39 5.84
CA ILE A 55 -9.35 -10.80 6.24
C ILE A 55 -7.94 -11.00 6.79
N LYS A 56 -7.84 -11.39 8.07
CA LYS A 56 -6.54 -11.65 8.70
C LYS A 56 -5.88 -12.87 8.05
N GLY A 57 -4.57 -12.77 7.87
CA GLY A 57 -3.80 -13.85 7.29
C GLY A 57 -2.54 -13.32 6.63
N GLU A 58 -1.76 -14.24 6.06
CA GLU A 58 -0.50 -13.88 5.40
C GLU A 58 -0.70 -12.90 4.24
N PRO A 59 -1.70 -13.08 3.35
CA PRO A 59 -1.88 -12.10 2.27
C PRO A 59 -2.11 -10.68 2.78
N LEU A 60 -2.92 -10.51 3.82
CA LEU A 60 -3.13 -9.18 4.40
C LEU A 60 -1.84 -8.62 4.99
N THR A 61 -1.10 -9.44 5.73
CA THR A 61 0.17 -9.01 6.33
C THR A 61 1.14 -8.54 5.26
N ARG A 62 1.22 -9.25 4.14
CA ARG A 62 2.10 -8.86 3.04
C ARG A 62 1.72 -7.51 2.44
N VAL A 63 0.43 -7.28 2.17
CA VAL A 63 0.00 -6.01 1.59
C VAL A 63 0.12 -4.86 2.57
N GLN A 64 -0.11 -5.11 3.87
CA GLN A 64 0.08 -4.08 4.89
C GLN A 64 1.54 -3.67 4.98
N THR A 65 2.46 -4.64 5.01
CA THR A 65 3.89 -4.36 5.05
C THR A 65 4.33 -3.60 3.80
N ALA A 66 3.84 -4.03 2.63
CA ALA A 66 4.14 -3.36 1.37
C ALA A 66 3.67 -1.91 1.38
N LEU A 67 2.47 -1.65 1.91
CA LEU A 67 1.94 -0.30 2.01
C LEU A 67 2.80 0.57 2.92
N LEU A 68 3.21 0.05 4.08
CA LEU A 68 4.06 0.80 5.00
C LEU A 68 5.40 1.16 4.35
N ILE A 69 5.99 0.25 3.60
CA ILE A 69 7.23 0.53 2.86
C ILE A 69 6.98 1.58 1.78
N LEU A 70 5.87 1.48 1.06
CA LEU A 70 5.51 2.47 0.05
C LEU A 70 5.33 3.86 0.65
N LEU A 71 4.67 3.94 1.81
CA LEU A 71 4.50 5.22 2.50
C LEU A 71 5.85 5.82 2.89
N GLY A 72 6.77 4.99 3.38
CA GLY A 72 8.12 5.45 3.68
C GLY A 72 8.86 5.96 2.45
N TYR A 73 8.70 5.26 1.33
CA TYR A 73 9.28 5.67 0.06
C TYR A 73 8.73 7.03 -0.37
N LEU A 74 7.42 7.20 -0.33
CA LEU A 74 6.77 8.45 -0.72
C LEU A 74 7.17 9.60 0.20
N ASP A 75 7.33 9.32 1.50
CA ASP A 75 7.74 10.33 2.46
C ASP A 75 9.18 10.82 2.19
N ARG A 76 10.09 9.91 1.86
CA ARG A 76 11.47 10.26 1.56
C ARG A 76 11.63 10.97 0.21
N ASN A 77 10.75 10.71 -0.72
CA ASN A 77 10.85 11.19 -2.10
C ASN A 77 9.76 12.21 -2.44
N ARG A 78 9.51 13.13 -1.52
CA ARG A 78 8.46 14.15 -1.69
C ARG A 78 8.66 15.03 -2.92
N GLY A 79 9.92 15.19 -3.37
CA GLY A 79 10.22 15.96 -4.56
C GLY A 79 9.90 15.25 -5.87
N GLY A 80 9.56 13.96 -5.82
CA GLY A 80 9.20 13.18 -6.99
C GLY A 80 10.34 12.74 -7.88
N GLU A 81 11.60 12.99 -7.48
CA GLU A 81 12.75 12.64 -8.31
C GLU A 81 12.87 11.14 -8.54
N GLU A 82 12.70 10.36 -7.48
CA GLU A 82 12.77 8.91 -7.58
C GLU A 82 11.54 8.34 -8.30
N GLU A 83 10.40 8.96 -8.10
CA GLU A 83 9.16 8.52 -8.74
C GLU A 83 9.24 8.66 -10.27
N GLN A 84 9.94 9.68 -10.75
CA GLN A 84 10.10 9.90 -12.19
C GLN A 84 10.90 8.80 -12.86
N LYS A 85 11.67 8.03 -12.11
CA LYS A 85 12.44 6.91 -12.63
C LYS A 85 11.60 5.66 -12.79
N LEU A 86 10.43 5.62 -12.18
CA LEU A 86 9.52 4.49 -12.29
C LEU A 86 8.63 4.66 -13.53
N LYS A 87 8.41 3.58 -14.23
CA LYS A 87 7.46 3.59 -15.33
C LYS A 87 6.05 3.67 -14.76
N GLN A 88 5.16 4.22 -15.56
CA GLN A 88 3.76 4.32 -15.18
C GLN A 88 3.21 2.94 -14.79
N GLY A 89 2.59 2.84 -13.63
CA GLY A 89 2.03 1.59 -13.13
C GLY A 89 3.01 0.71 -12.38
N GLU A 90 4.28 1.09 -12.29
CA GLU A 90 5.27 0.33 -11.52
C GLU A 90 5.27 0.76 -10.06
N LEU A 91 5.57 -0.20 -9.20
CA LEU A 91 5.81 0.05 -7.77
C LEU A 91 7.31 -0.06 -7.50
N PRO A 92 7.82 0.61 -6.43
CA PRO A 92 9.21 0.40 -6.02
C PRO A 92 9.49 -1.09 -5.82
N TYR A 93 10.71 -1.50 -6.14
CA TYR A 93 11.09 -2.92 -6.09
C TYR A 93 10.81 -3.56 -4.73
N SER A 94 11.15 -2.85 -3.64
CA SER A 94 10.94 -3.39 -2.29
C SER A 94 9.46 -3.63 -1.98
N VAL A 95 8.58 -2.84 -2.58
CA VAL A 95 7.13 -3.02 -2.42
C VAL A 95 6.66 -4.20 -3.26
N SER A 96 7.01 -4.21 -4.54
CA SER A 96 6.54 -5.26 -5.45
C SER A 96 7.07 -6.64 -5.07
N MET A 97 8.27 -6.73 -4.51
CA MET A 97 8.84 -8.00 -4.06
C MET A 97 7.96 -8.67 -3.01
N LEU A 98 7.36 -7.89 -2.11
CA LEU A 98 6.51 -8.43 -1.04
C LEU A 98 5.18 -8.96 -1.56
N ILE A 99 4.67 -8.40 -2.64
CA ILE A 99 3.32 -8.68 -3.09
C ILE A 99 3.27 -9.34 -4.47
N TYR A 100 4.43 -9.59 -5.08
CA TYR A 100 4.49 -10.18 -6.41
C TYR A 100 3.76 -11.53 -6.48
N ASP A 101 3.91 -12.37 -5.46
CA ASP A 101 3.27 -13.68 -5.43
C ASP A 101 1.74 -13.58 -5.36
N LEU A 102 1.22 -12.45 -4.92
CA LEU A 102 -0.22 -12.21 -4.86
C LEU A 102 -0.77 -11.70 -6.18
N ARG A 103 0.10 -11.29 -7.10
CA ARG A 103 -0.30 -10.83 -8.41
C ARG A 103 -0.52 -12.01 -9.33
N LYS A 104 -1.75 -12.46 -9.41
CA LYS A 104 -2.10 -13.56 -10.31
C LYS A 104 -2.32 -12.99 -11.70
N PRO A 105 -1.61 -13.51 -12.73
CA PRO A 105 -1.85 -13.07 -14.09
C PRO A 105 -3.28 -13.40 -14.49
N THR A 106 -3.89 -12.50 -15.22
CA THR A 106 -5.21 -12.77 -15.80
C THR A 106 -4.98 -13.73 -16.95
N ILE A 107 -5.37 -14.97 -16.73
CA ILE A 107 -5.29 -15.99 -17.77
C ILE A 107 -6.64 -16.09 -18.43
N ILE A 108 -6.63 -15.91 -19.70
CA ILE A 108 -7.84 -16.00 -20.48
C ILE A 108 -7.81 -17.30 -21.28
#